data_47a18fa9749b520167f8062da10b92f4
#
_entry.id   47a18fa9749b520167f8062da10b92f4
#
_cell.length_a   1.000
_cell.length_b   1.000
_cell.length_c   1.000
_cell.angle_alpha   90.00
_cell.angle_beta   90.00
_cell.angle_gamma   90.00
#
_symmetry.space_group_name_H-M   'P 1'
#
loop_
_entity.id
_entity.type
_entity.pdbx_description
1 polymer ?
#
loop_
_entity_poly.entity_id
_entity_poly.type
_entity_poly.pdbx_seq_one_letter_code
_entity_poly.pdbx_strand_id
1 'polypeptide(L)'
;NRRRFIKECKERGQRPGIYWTPFVDWGGNMNKDVEGTNGKYKYGDIVLKINGQPAQFPGGNKGWALDPTHIGTKMRIDYYIDQWIKDGYEFLKIDFMTHGTFEADSWYDPEVTTGIQAYNQGMKYLSDRIGDKMYVNLSIAPLFPAQYANGRRFACDTYGTMNDTKYALNALTHSW
;
A
#
# COMPACT_ATOMS: atom_id res chain seq x y z
N ASN A 1 -22.00 -3.14 6.36
CA ASN A 1 -21.59 -3.40 7.74
C ASN A 1 -20.48 -4.45 7.74
N ARG A 2 -19.22 -4.04 8.01
CA ARG A 2 -18.01 -4.91 7.94
C ARG A 2 -18.15 -6.17 8.81
N ARG A 3 -18.63 -6.04 10.04
CA ARG A 3 -18.78 -7.19 10.97
C ARG A 3 -19.72 -8.25 10.45
N ARG A 4 -20.83 -7.85 9.80
CA ARG A 4 -21.76 -8.80 9.17
C ARG A 4 -21.09 -9.54 8.01
N PHE A 5 -20.37 -8.81 7.15
CA PHE A 5 -19.61 -9.40 6.03
C PHE A 5 -18.59 -10.44 6.53
N ILE A 6 -17.78 -10.09 7.53
CA ILE A 6 -16.79 -10.99 8.11
C ILE A 6 -17.43 -12.25 8.69
N LYS A 7 -18.53 -12.07 9.45
CA LYS A 7 -19.29 -13.18 10.02
C LYS A 7 -19.80 -14.13 8.93
N GLU A 8 -20.46 -13.58 7.90
CA GLU A 8 -21.02 -14.38 6.80
C GLU A 8 -19.92 -15.11 5.99
N CYS A 9 -18.75 -14.50 5.79
CA CYS A 9 -17.61 -15.18 5.18
C CYS A 9 -17.17 -16.39 6.01
N LYS A 10 -16.97 -16.20 7.31
CA LYS A 10 -16.50 -17.28 8.22
C LYS A 10 -17.51 -18.40 8.33
N GLU A 11 -18.79 -18.11 8.42
CA GLU A 11 -19.87 -19.11 8.43
C GLU A 11 -19.90 -19.98 7.17
N ARG A 12 -19.36 -19.48 6.05
CA ARG A 12 -19.23 -20.18 4.77
C ARG A 12 -17.85 -20.82 4.56
N GLY A 13 -17.00 -20.83 5.57
CA GLY A 13 -15.62 -21.33 5.47
C GLY A 13 -14.69 -20.45 4.60
N GLN A 14 -15.06 -19.20 4.35
CA GLN A 14 -14.27 -18.25 3.57
C GLN A 14 -13.43 -17.36 4.50
N ARG A 15 -12.25 -16.98 4.03
CA ARG A 15 -11.39 -16.00 4.73
C ARG A 15 -11.73 -14.59 4.26
N PRO A 16 -12.18 -13.70 5.14
CA PRO A 16 -12.53 -12.33 4.75
C PRO A 16 -11.27 -11.53 4.41
N GLY A 17 -11.33 -10.83 3.28
CA GLY A 17 -10.23 -9.98 2.80
C GLY A 17 -10.61 -8.52 2.76
N ILE A 18 -9.60 -7.65 2.78
CA ILE A 18 -9.72 -6.21 2.61
C ILE A 18 -8.68 -5.68 1.62
N TYR A 19 -9.03 -4.58 0.96
CA TYR A 19 -8.18 -3.86 0.01
C TYR A 19 -7.71 -2.54 0.59
N TRP A 20 -6.44 -2.15 0.31
CA TRP A 20 -5.89 -0.89 0.77
C TRP A 20 -4.73 -0.39 -0.09
N THR A 21 -4.42 0.89 0.05
CA THR A 21 -3.31 1.59 -0.59
C THR A 21 -2.47 2.32 0.48
N PRO A 22 -1.50 1.65 1.11
CA PRO A 22 -0.80 2.19 2.28
C PRO A 22 0.00 3.46 1.97
N PHE A 23 0.58 3.56 0.77
CA PHE A 23 1.46 4.67 0.40
C PHE A 23 0.83 5.65 -0.60
N VAL A 24 -0.52 5.72 -0.62
CA VAL A 24 -1.25 6.65 -1.49
C VAL A 24 -2.33 7.37 -0.71
N ASP A 25 -2.46 8.68 -0.92
CA ASP A 25 -3.66 9.44 -0.59
C ASP A 25 -4.45 9.79 -1.86
N TRP A 26 -5.71 9.39 -1.89
CA TRP A 26 -6.65 9.67 -2.99
C TRP A 26 -7.50 10.91 -2.74
N GLY A 27 -7.46 11.44 -1.52
CA GLY A 27 -8.32 12.55 -1.10
C GLY A 27 -7.86 13.91 -1.58
N GLY A 28 -6.56 14.08 -1.82
CA GLY A 28 -5.99 15.33 -2.32
C GLY A 28 -6.18 16.54 -1.39
N ASN A 29 -6.30 16.32 -0.07
CA ASN A 29 -6.46 17.39 0.90
C ASN A 29 -5.30 17.42 1.91
N MET A 30 -4.36 18.36 1.68
CA MET A 30 -3.18 18.55 2.53
C MET A 30 -3.50 18.85 4.00
N ASN A 31 -4.65 19.51 4.26
CA ASN A 31 -5.02 19.95 5.60
C ASN A 31 -5.81 18.88 6.38
N LYS A 32 -6.14 17.75 5.76
CA LYS A 32 -6.83 16.64 6.43
C LYS A 32 -5.88 15.99 7.43
N ASP A 33 -6.41 15.63 8.62
CA ASP A 33 -5.68 14.85 9.61
C ASP A 33 -5.38 13.45 9.09
N VAL A 34 -4.16 12.97 9.34
CA VAL A 34 -3.78 11.59 9.07
C VAL A 34 -4.43 10.68 10.12
N GLU A 35 -5.06 9.61 9.67
CA GLU A 35 -5.73 8.66 10.55
C GLU A 35 -4.73 8.05 11.57
N GLY A 36 -5.17 7.90 12.79
CA GLY A 36 -4.36 7.36 13.90
C GLY A 36 -3.42 8.36 14.57
N THR A 37 -3.30 9.59 14.05
CA THR A 37 -2.34 10.58 14.60
C THR A 37 -2.94 11.53 15.62
N ASN A 38 -4.26 11.48 15.85
CA ASN A 38 -4.99 12.38 16.74
C ASN A 38 -4.73 13.86 16.43
N GLY A 39 -4.67 14.21 15.15
CA GLY A 39 -4.43 15.57 14.68
C GLY A 39 -2.97 16.03 14.73
N LYS A 40 -2.04 15.18 15.15
CA LYS A 40 -0.60 15.52 15.22
C LYS A 40 0.02 15.79 13.86
N TYR A 41 -0.43 15.07 12.83
CA TYR A 41 0.07 15.18 11.45
C TYR A 41 -1.08 15.37 10.47
N LYS A 42 -0.84 16.21 9.46
CA LYS A 42 -1.70 16.40 8.30
C LYS A 42 -1.15 15.61 7.10
N TYR A 43 -1.99 15.37 6.10
CA TYR A 43 -1.50 14.73 4.88
C TYR A 43 -0.39 15.53 4.20
N GLY A 44 -0.42 16.87 4.29
CA GLY A 44 0.65 17.73 3.79
C GLY A 44 2.02 17.48 4.41
N ASP A 45 2.07 16.94 5.62
CA ASP A 45 3.31 16.63 6.33
C ASP A 45 3.94 15.31 5.84
N ILE A 46 3.11 14.37 5.36
CA ILE A 46 3.54 13.01 4.98
C ILE A 46 3.58 12.74 3.48
N VAL A 47 3.10 13.69 2.67
CA VAL A 47 3.15 13.58 1.20
C VAL A 47 4.57 13.81 0.71
N LEU A 48 5.09 12.90 -0.11
CA LEU A 48 6.36 13.08 -0.84
C LEU A 48 6.25 14.24 -1.82
N LYS A 49 7.37 14.95 -2.04
CA LYS A 49 7.46 16.07 -2.97
C LYS A 49 8.54 15.84 -4.01
N ILE A 50 8.26 16.26 -5.23
CA ILE A 50 9.22 16.30 -6.35
C ILE A 50 9.18 17.73 -6.90
N ASN A 51 10.31 18.42 -6.89
CA ASN A 51 10.40 19.85 -7.22
C ASN A 51 9.41 20.71 -6.41
N GLY A 52 9.26 20.41 -5.12
CA GLY A 52 8.37 21.11 -4.20
C GLY A 52 6.87 20.83 -4.39
N GLN A 53 6.48 20.01 -5.36
CA GLN A 53 5.08 19.64 -5.62
C GLN A 53 4.76 18.22 -5.14
N PRO A 54 3.50 17.93 -4.75
CA PRO A 54 3.09 16.60 -4.38
C PRO A 54 3.43 15.55 -5.44
N ALA A 55 4.13 14.50 -5.06
CA ALA A 55 4.52 13.43 -5.96
C ALA A 55 3.31 12.59 -6.37
N GLN A 56 3.09 12.45 -7.68
CA GLN A 56 2.01 11.64 -8.27
C GLN A 56 2.43 11.09 -9.63
N PHE A 57 1.80 10.01 -10.09
CA PHE A 57 2.07 9.49 -11.42
C PHE A 57 1.60 10.45 -12.52
N PRO A 58 2.40 10.64 -13.57
CA PRO A 58 1.97 11.42 -14.74
C PRO A 58 0.75 10.76 -15.43
N GLY A 59 -0.16 11.57 -15.94
CA GLY A 59 -1.15 11.09 -16.91
C GLY A 59 -2.44 10.50 -16.37
N GLY A 60 -2.83 10.74 -15.11
CA GLY A 60 -4.22 10.45 -14.73
C GLY A 60 -4.49 9.83 -13.37
N ASN A 61 -3.52 9.23 -12.77
CA ASN A 61 -3.71 8.70 -11.42
C ASN A 61 -3.36 9.78 -10.40
N LYS A 62 -4.38 10.46 -9.85
CA LYS A 62 -4.23 11.64 -8.99
C LYS A 62 -3.88 11.32 -7.53
N GLY A 63 -3.50 10.08 -7.23
CA GLY A 63 -3.07 9.71 -5.88
C GLY A 63 -1.73 10.35 -5.54
N TRP A 64 -1.65 11.02 -4.39
CA TRP A 64 -0.40 11.54 -3.86
C TRP A 64 0.39 10.45 -3.17
N ALA A 65 1.69 10.39 -3.48
CA ALA A 65 2.58 9.45 -2.82
C ALA A 65 2.85 9.88 -1.37
N LEU A 66 2.74 8.93 -0.45
CA LEU A 66 3.04 9.14 0.96
C LEU A 66 4.45 8.64 1.27
N ASP A 67 5.18 9.38 2.11
CA ASP A 67 6.51 8.99 2.57
C ASP A 67 6.44 7.73 3.46
N PRO A 68 6.99 6.58 3.02
CA PRO A 68 6.97 5.35 3.79
C PRO A 68 7.78 5.42 5.09
N THR A 69 8.71 6.38 5.19
CA THR A 69 9.59 6.55 6.36
C THR A 69 8.96 7.40 7.44
N HIS A 70 7.96 8.24 7.08
CA HIS A 70 7.37 9.21 7.98
C HIS A 70 6.59 8.56 9.11
N ILE A 71 6.81 9.06 10.33
CA ILE A 71 6.11 8.55 11.52
C ILE A 71 4.58 8.64 11.39
N GLY A 72 4.05 9.68 10.76
CA GLY A 72 2.61 9.81 10.49
C GLY A 72 2.08 8.71 9.56
N THR A 73 2.85 8.29 8.55
CA THR A 73 2.52 7.15 7.69
C THR A 73 2.53 5.84 8.48
N LYS A 74 3.51 5.66 9.36
CA LYS A 74 3.57 4.48 10.26
C LYS A 74 2.38 4.43 11.22
N MET A 75 2.00 5.55 11.81
CA MET A 75 0.79 5.63 12.68
C MET A 75 -0.50 5.33 11.89
N ARG A 76 -0.59 5.76 10.63
CA ARG A 76 -1.71 5.42 9.74
C ARG A 76 -1.77 3.92 9.46
N ILE A 77 -0.61 3.28 9.26
CA ILE A 77 -0.50 1.82 9.11
C ILE A 77 -1.02 1.14 10.38
N ASP A 78 -0.55 1.53 11.55
CA ASP A 78 -1.00 0.97 12.82
C ASP A 78 -2.51 1.07 12.99
N TYR A 79 -3.06 2.27 12.74
CA TYR A 79 -4.49 2.53 12.87
C TYR A 79 -5.35 1.57 12.05
N TYR A 80 -5.00 1.35 10.78
CA TYR A 80 -5.79 0.49 9.91
C TYR A 80 -5.54 -1.00 10.18
N ILE A 81 -4.29 -1.40 10.34
CA ILE A 81 -3.94 -2.80 10.56
C ILE A 81 -4.54 -3.31 11.88
N ASP A 82 -4.43 -2.54 12.97
CA ASP A 82 -5.01 -2.93 14.26
C ASP A 82 -6.53 -3.08 14.18
N GLN A 83 -7.19 -2.16 13.50
CA GLN A 83 -8.63 -2.23 13.33
C GLN A 83 -9.03 -3.48 12.52
N TRP A 84 -8.32 -3.80 11.45
CA TRP A 84 -8.67 -4.94 10.60
C TRP A 84 -8.38 -6.28 11.25
N ILE A 85 -7.26 -6.39 11.97
CA ILE A 85 -6.97 -7.59 12.78
C ILE A 85 -8.06 -7.76 13.84
N LYS A 86 -8.43 -6.69 14.56
CA LYS A 86 -9.50 -6.73 15.58
C LYS A 86 -10.86 -7.08 14.98
N ASP A 87 -11.16 -6.60 13.77
CA ASP A 87 -12.40 -6.92 13.06
C ASP A 87 -12.41 -8.37 12.54
N GLY A 88 -11.25 -9.02 12.40
CA GLY A 88 -11.10 -10.42 12.03
C GLY A 88 -10.87 -10.67 10.54
N TYR A 89 -10.30 -9.70 9.81
CA TYR A 89 -9.79 -9.91 8.45
C TYR A 89 -8.55 -10.81 8.48
N GLU A 90 -8.44 -11.66 7.46
CA GLU A 90 -7.35 -12.65 7.32
C GLU A 90 -6.57 -12.51 6.01
N PHE A 91 -7.02 -11.65 5.10
CA PHE A 91 -6.39 -11.38 3.81
C PHE A 91 -6.33 -9.87 3.56
N LEU A 92 -5.17 -9.37 3.15
CA LEU A 92 -4.96 -7.98 2.80
C LEU A 92 -4.37 -7.87 1.39
N LYS A 93 -5.13 -7.30 0.46
CA LYS A 93 -4.59 -6.85 -0.83
C LYS A 93 -4.11 -5.41 -0.67
N ILE A 94 -2.82 -5.18 -0.84
CA ILE A 94 -2.23 -3.83 -0.89
C ILE A 94 -1.86 -3.47 -2.32
N ASP A 95 -2.25 -2.27 -2.72
CA ASP A 95 -2.18 -1.83 -4.12
C ASP A 95 -1.50 -0.46 -4.28
N PHE A 96 -1.14 -0.13 -5.51
CA PHE A 96 -0.42 1.11 -5.86
C PHE A 96 0.87 1.30 -5.05
N MET A 97 1.56 0.20 -4.82
CA MET A 97 2.73 0.17 -3.95
C MET A 97 3.92 0.93 -4.52
N THR A 98 3.98 1.09 -5.84
CA THR A 98 5.01 1.87 -6.53
C THR A 98 5.02 3.35 -6.15
N HIS A 99 3.93 3.89 -5.57
CA HIS A 99 3.96 5.26 -5.02
C HIS A 99 4.97 5.42 -3.89
N GLY A 100 5.20 4.38 -3.10
CA GLY A 100 6.20 4.40 -2.04
C GLY A 100 7.66 4.36 -2.52
N THR A 101 7.90 4.24 -3.84
CA THR A 101 9.25 4.19 -4.44
C THR A 101 9.63 5.45 -5.20
N PHE A 102 8.85 6.52 -5.14
CA PHE A 102 9.20 7.75 -5.83
C PHE A 102 10.52 8.31 -5.31
N GLU A 103 11.35 8.74 -6.27
CA GLU A 103 12.54 9.56 -5.97
C GLU A 103 12.06 10.97 -5.64
N ALA A 104 12.06 11.30 -4.37
CA ALA A 104 11.54 12.55 -3.84
C ALA A 104 12.68 13.54 -3.51
N ASP A 105 12.32 14.80 -3.30
CA ASP A 105 13.27 15.84 -2.89
C ASP A 105 13.96 15.50 -1.54
N SER A 106 13.23 14.82 -0.66
CA SER A 106 13.71 14.34 0.65
C SER A 106 12.73 13.33 1.25
N TRP A 107 13.19 12.59 2.26
CA TRP A 107 12.39 11.72 3.11
C TRP A 107 12.46 12.19 4.56
N TYR A 108 11.50 11.76 5.36
CA TYR A 108 11.47 12.04 6.80
C TYR A 108 12.68 11.42 7.52
N ASP A 109 13.09 10.22 7.13
CA ASP A 109 14.33 9.61 7.62
C ASP A 109 15.51 10.13 6.80
N PRO A 110 16.45 10.91 7.41
CA PRO A 110 17.56 11.52 6.70
C PRO A 110 18.60 10.52 6.20
N GLU A 111 18.60 9.29 6.70
CA GLU A 111 19.51 8.22 6.25
C GLU A 111 19.03 7.58 4.93
N VAL A 112 17.79 7.85 4.52
CA VAL A 112 17.23 7.36 3.27
C VAL A 112 17.61 8.30 2.12
N THR A 113 18.21 7.72 1.09
CA THR A 113 18.72 8.46 -0.08
C THR A 113 18.07 8.06 -1.40
N THR A 114 17.23 7.01 -1.40
CA THR A 114 16.48 6.55 -2.59
C THR A 114 15.06 6.12 -2.25
N GLY A 115 14.17 6.23 -3.23
CA GLY A 115 12.77 5.79 -3.07
C GLY A 115 12.64 4.31 -2.73
N ILE A 116 13.53 3.46 -3.27
CA ILE A 116 13.50 2.02 -2.95
C ILE A 116 13.91 1.73 -1.50
N GLN A 117 14.84 2.52 -0.93
CA GLN A 117 15.17 2.42 0.50
C GLN A 117 13.98 2.83 1.36
N ALA A 118 13.30 3.93 1.02
CA ALA A 118 12.08 4.36 1.70
C ALA A 118 11.01 3.28 1.67
N TYR A 119 10.75 2.74 0.48
CA TYR A 119 9.80 1.66 0.28
C TYR A 119 10.14 0.42 1.13
N ASN A 120 11.41 0.00 1.11
CA ASN A 120 11.87 -1.14 1.90
C ASN A 120 11.64 -0.94 3.40
N GLN A 121 11.92 0.27 3.92
CA GLN A 121 11.67 0.61 5.32
C GLN A 121 10.17 0.58 5.66
N GLY A 122 9.33 1.17 4.81
CA GLY A 122 7.88 1.17 4.99
C GLY A 122 7.26 -0.22 4.91
N MET A 123 7.72 -1.05 3.97
CA MET A 123 7.26 -2.43 3.82
C MET A 123 7.69 -3.31 4.99
N LYS A 124 8.91 -3.13 5.49
CA LYS A 124 9.35 -3.83 6.70
C LYS A 124 8.43 -3.49 7.88
N TYR A 125 8.16 -2.20 8.08
CA TYR A 125 7.25 -1.75 9.15
C TYR A 125 5.85 -2.37 9.01
N LEU A 126 5.27 -2.32 7.81
CA LEU A 126 3.95 -2.90 7.53
C LEU A 126 3.93 -4.42 7.80
N SER A 127 4.96 -5.13 7.31
CA SER A 127 5.07 -6.58 7.49
C SER A 127 5.23 -6.96 8.95
N ASP A 128 6.09 -6.27 9.69
CA ASP A 128 6.29 -6.50 11.13
C ASP A 128 4.99 -6.24 11.91
N ARG A 129 4.21 -5.24 11.50
CA ARG A 129 2.91 -4.91 12.15
C ARG A 129 1.83 -5.95 11.89
N ILE A 130 1.80 -6.53 10.70
CA ILE A 130 0.86 -7.59 10.33
C ILE A 130 1.27 -8.92 10.99
N GLY A 131 2.56 -9.24 11.01
CA GLY A 131 3.07 -10.52 11.47
C GLY A 131 2.46 -11.68 10.66
N ASP A 132 1.97 -12.69 11.35
CA ASP A 132 1.33 -13.88 10.80
C ASP A 132 -0.22 -13.80 10.73
N LYS A 133 -0.79 -12.65 11.06
CA LYS A 133 -2.24 -12.50 11.26
C LYS A 133 -3.04 -12.35 9.97
N MET A 134 -2.41 -11.90 8.88
CA MET A 134 -3.07 -11.76 7.59
C MET A 134 -2.15 -12.20 6.46
N TYR A 135 -2.72 -12.86 5.46
CA TYR A 135 -2.05 -13.10 4.17
C TYR A 135 -1.97 -11.79 3.39
N VAL A 136 -0.78 -11.40 2.96
CA VAL A 136 -0.53 -10.16 2.20
C VAL A 136 -0.31 -10.46 0.74
N ASN A 137 -1.09 -9.81 -0.15
CA ASN A 137 -0.95 -9.88 -1.59
C ASN A 137 -0.63 -8.51 -2.17
N LEU A 138 0.48 -8.41 -2.91
CA LEU A 138 0.94 -7.18 -3.56
C LEU A 138 0.26 -6.97 -4.92
N SER A 139 -0.09 -5.71 -5.21
CA SER A 139 -0.54 -5.27 -6.52
C SER A 139 0.14 -3.94 -6.88
N ILE A 140 0.44 -3.72 -8.16
CA ILE A 140 1.20 -2.57 -8.67
C ILE A 140 2.41 -2.28 -7.75
N ALA A 141 3.23 -3.30 -7.53
CA ALA A 141 4.37 -3.25 -6.64
C ALA A 141 5.66 -3.51 -7.40
N PRO A 142 6.79 -2.94 -6.96
CA PRO A 142 8.10 -3.31 -7.50
C PRO A 142 8.33 -4.82 -7.34
N LEU A 143 9.12 -5.42 -8.25
CA LEU A 143 9.49 -6.83 -8.13
C LEU A 143 10.26 -7.10 -6.84
N PHE A 144 11.12 -6.18 -6.47
CA PHE A 144 11.94 -6.24 -5.27
C PHE A 144 11.78 -4.97 -4.43
N PRO A 145 11.83 -5.07 -3.10
CA PRO A 145 11.98 -6.29 -2.29
C PRO A 145 10.69 -7.15 -2.27
N ALA A 146 10.84 -8.47 -2.38
CA ALA A 146 9.71 -9.41 -2.44
C ALA A 146 9.35 -10.06 -1.11
N GLN A 147 10.25 -10.02 -0.13
CA GLN A 147 10.16 -10.76 1.14
C GLN A 147 9.04 -10.31 2.09
N TYR A 148 8.39 -9.18 1.82
CA TYR A 148 7.39 -8.59 2.73
C TYR A 148 5.95 -9.02 2.44
N ALA A 149 5.75 -9.98 1.55
CA ALA A 149 4.42 -10.44 1.19
C ALA A 149 4.38 -11.94 0.93
N ASN A 150 3.19 -12.52 1.07
CA ASN A 150 2.95 -13.94 0.84
C ASN A 150 2.65 -14.25 -0.62
N GLY A 151 2.21 -13.25 -1.38
CA GLY A 151 1.90 -13.38 -2.79
C GLY A 151 1.86 -12.03 -3.50
N ARG A 152 1.80 -12.09 -4.84
CA ARG A 152 1.74 -10.88 -5.66
C ARG A 152 1.03 -11.12 -6.97
N ARG A 153 0.50 -10.07 -7.54
CA ARG A 153 0.09 -10.06 -8.94
C ARG A 153 1.32 -10.00 -9.85
N PHE A 154 1.26 -10.72 -10.94
CA PHE A 154 2.32 -10.72 -11.95
C PHE A 154 2.00 -9.84 -13.18
N ALA A 155 0.74 -9.39 -13.32
CA ALA A 155 0.30 -8.58 -14.46
C ALA A 155 -0.76 -7.53 -14.07
N CYS A 156 -1.12 -6.68 -15.03
CA CYS A 156 -2.21 -5.72 -14.91
C CYS A 156 -3.58 -6.39 -14.78
N ASP A 157 -4.62 -5.58 -14.58
CA ASP A 157 -5.99 -6.04 -14.63
C ASP A 157 -6.33 -6.59 -16.02
N THR A 158 -7.14 -7.64 -16.06
CA THR A 158 -7.64 -8.23 -17.28
C THR A 158 -9.12 -7.91 -17.44
N TYR A 159 -9.51 -7.50 -18.63
CA TYR A 159 -10.89 -7.11 -18.97
C TYR A 159 -11.59 -8.15 -19.85
N GLY A 160 -11.04 -9.37 -19.90
CA GLY A 160 -11.62 -10.50 -20.62
C GLY A 160 -11.29 -10.53 -22.12
N THR A 161 -10.29 -9.78 -22.57
CA THR A 161 -9.85 -9.82 -23.94
C THR A 161 -8.69 -10.82 -24.15
N MET A 162 -8.52 -11.33 -25.38
CA MET A 162 -7.38 -12.20 -25.72
C MET A 162 -6.04 -11.45 -25.55
N ASN A 163 -6.02 -10.13 -25.81
CA ASN A 163 -4.82 -9.33 -25.61
C ASN A 163 -4.43 -9.26 -24.14
N ASP A 164 -5.37 -9.07 -23.23
CA ASP A 164 -5.11 -9.06 -21.78
C ASP A 164 -4.49 -10.39 -21.35
N THR A 165 -5.05 -11.51 -21.82
CA THR A 165 -4.53 -12.85 -21.54
C THR A 165 -3.10 -13.00 -22.05
N LYS A 166 -2.82 -12.54 -23.27
CA LYS A 166 -1.47 -12.60 -23.87
C LYS A 166 -0.46 -11.78 -23.04
N TYR A 167 -0.81 -10.56 -22.63
CA TYR A 167 0.05 -9.74 -21.77
C TYR A 167 0.29 -10.38 -20.41
N ALA A 168 -0.74 -10.94 -19.79
CA ALA A 168 -0.62 -11.63 -18.52
C ALA A 168 0.31 -12.85 -18.62
N LEU A 169 0.16 -13.67 -19.65
CA LEU A 169 1.02 -14.82 -19.88
C LEU A 169 2.48 -14.41 -20.13
N ASN A 170 2.71 -13.36 -20.91
CA ASN A 170 4.06 -12.84 -21.14
C ASN A 170 4.71 -12.36 -19.85
N ALA A 171 3.96 -11.64 -19.00
CA ALA A 171 4.47 -11.19 -17.71
C ALA A 171 4.81 -12.35 -16.77
N LEU A 172 4.06 -13.45 -16.82
CA LEU A 172 4.30 -14.63 -16.00
C LEU A 172 5.68 -15.26 -16.27
N THR A 173 6.13 -15.24 -17.53
CA THR A 173 7.42 -15.83 -17.92
C THR A 173 8.64 -15.10 -17.37
N HIS A 174 8.48 -13.86 -16.92
CA HIS A 174 9.54 -13.02 -16.36
C HIS A 174 9.53 -12.93 -14.83
N SER A 175 8.62 -13.65 -14.17
CA SER A 175 8.38 -13.52 -12.72
C SER A 175 8.93 -14.66 -11.86
N TRP A 176 9.91 -15.41 -12.40
CA TRP A 176 10.55 -16.54 -11.73
C TRP A 176 11.78 -16.11 -10.95
#